data_0b12558ca2b215f71eacb0b24d1a380f
#
_entry.id   0b12558ca2b215f71eacb0b24d1a380f
#
_cell.length_a   1.000
_cell.length_b   1.000
_cell.length_c   1.000
_cell.angle_alpha   90.00
_cell.angle_beta   90.00
_cell.angle_gamma   90.00
#
_symmetry.space_group_name_H-M   'P 1'
#
loop_
_entity.id
_entity.type
_entity.pdbx_description
1 polymer ?
#
loop_
_entity_poly.entity_id
_entity_poly.type
_entity_poly.pdbx_seq_one_letter_code
_entity_poly.pdbx_strand_id
1 'polypeptide(L)'
;MDSKNEKALNRLIMYEKIKRFRQEHRSIRWIARNLNLNFRTVRKYLEMDQLEFEQFTDKNLSRPFILNPYKDFIVKKLSQYQDTPAAQMHDWLKENYPDFPKVSPKTVYNYVMKIRQDYNLPMIAVNQRQYNALPDTPLGDYGQVDFGHTNLRTGDGRRITVHFICILLCHSRYKYVWFLDKPFTSSTAIEGHEKAFSYFHGIPKKLIYDQDAVFLYDENAGDYRMTQLFDSYVKGRPFEVIFCRPGDPESKGLVENSVKYVKRNFLLNRQYSTLDNLNKEAIEWLERTGNGMIHATTCKVPFDEWCKECKYLLPYIPMTVPEVKNGYKVYRTNCVKYHGNSYSVPLGTYKDESTRAYLSEENGDLIIRDEDDKLLARHTMPSGRGHTITNKNHMRDKSVSISTMCDNMIGQFTNKSNILIFLSKIKERYPRYVRDQLSILNTCIATY
;
A
#
# COMPACT_ATOMS: atom_id res chain seq x y z
N MET A 1 3.66 17.21 -45.10
CA MET A 1 2.34 16.87 -45.71
C MET A 1 1.39 16.46 -44.59
N ASP A 2 0.18 16.97 -44.60
CA ASP A 2 -0.79 16.68 -43.53
C ASP A 2 -1.19 15.20 -43.64
N SER A 3 -1.10 14.44 -42.51
CA SER A 3 -1.42 12.99 -42.45
C SER A 3 -2.83 12.64 -43.00
N LYS A 4 -3.72 13.62 -43.06
CA LYS A 4 -5.04 13.49 -43.69
C LYS A 4 -4.93 13.42 -45.22
N ASN A 5 -4.12 14.28 -45.82
CA ASN A 5 -3.94 14.33 -47.26
C ASN A 5 -3.25 13.06 -47.81
N GLU A 6 -2.29 12.52 -47.05
CA GLU A 6 -1.65 11.25 -47.38
C GLU A 6 -2.64 10.07 -47.34
N LYS A 7 -3.52 10.02 -46.34
CA LYS A 7 -4.57 9.00 -46.24
C LYS A 7 -5.64 9.13 -47.35
N ALA A 8 -5.99 10.35 -47.69
CA ALA A 8 -6.91 10.60 -48.81
C ALA A 8 -6.29 10.12 -50.13
N LEU A 9 -5.03 10.48 -50.38
CA LEU A 9 -4.30 10.07 -51.55
C LEU A 9 -4.15 8.56 -51.64
N ASN A 10 -3.79 7.88 -50.57
CA ASN A 10 -3.67 6.43 -50.54
C ASN A 10 -5.01 5.73 -50.81
N ARG A 11 -6.14 6.27 -50.34
CA ARG A 11 -7.47 5.75 -50.66
C ARG A 11 -7.83 5.97 -52.10
N LEU A 12 -7.53 7.11 -52.67
CA LEU A 12 -7.77 7.42 -54.07
C LEU A 12 -6.98 6.48 -54.96
N ILE A 13 -5.69 6.30 -54.71
CA ILE A 13 -4.85 5.34 -55.45
C ILE A 13 -5.44 3.94 -55.39
N MET A 14 -5.96 3.53 -54.26
CA MET A 14 -6.58 2.21 -54.08
C MET A 14 -7.88 2.09 -54.87
N TYR A 15 -8.72 3.13 -54.85
CA TYR A 15 -9.97 3.20 -55.64
C TYR A 15 -9.69 3.09 -57.13
N GLU A 16 -8.73 3.87 -57.65
CA GLU A 16 -8.32 3.84 -59.03
C GLU A 16 -7.78 2.45 -59.46
N LYS A 17 -6.98 1.79 -58.63
CA LYS A 17 -6.50 0.44 -58.86
C LYS A 17 -7.65 -0.56 -58.96
N ILE A 18 -8.67 -0.46 -58.10
CA ILE A 18 -9.85 -1.32 -58.09
C ILE A 18 -10.65 -1.16 -59.40
N LYS A 19 -10.89 0.12 -59.78
CA LYS A 19 -11.61 0.43 -61.05
C LYS A 19 -10.85 -0.11 -62.25
N ARG A 20 -9.54 0.11 -62.35
CA ARG A 20 -8.69 -0.37 -63.43
C ARG A 20 -8.72 -1.91 -63.53
N PHE A 21 -8.52 -2.64 -62.43
CA PHE A 21 -8.57 -4.10 -62.45
C PHE A 21 -9.95 -4.64 -62.85
N ARG A 22 -11.02 -3.89 -62.56
CA ARG A 22 -12.36 -4.25 -62.99
C ARG A 22 -12.55 -4.05 -64.51
N GLN A 23 -12.01 -2.99 -65.06
CA GLN A 23 -11.96 -2.75 -66.52
C GLN A 23 -11.15 -3.84 -67.24
N GLU A 24 -10.10 -4.36 -66.58
CA GLU A 24 -9.34 -5.52 -67.07
C GLU A 24 -10.09 -6.87 -66.89
N HIS A 25 -11.40 -6.83 -66.66
CA HIS A 25 -12.28 -8.01 -66.50
C HIS A 25 -11.90 -8.93 -65.34
N ARG A 26 -11.09 -8.45 -64.35
CA ARG A 26 -10.74 -9.24 -63.15
C ARG A 26 -11.95 -9.41 -62.23
N SER A 27 -12.07 -10.61 -61.62
CA SER A 27 -13.15 -10.86 -60.64
C SER A 27 -12.95 -10.11 -59.36
N ILE A 28 -14.03 -9.74 -58.66
CA ILE A 28 -13.99 -9.04 -57.36
C ILE A 28 -13.16 -9.82 -56.33
N ARG A 29 -13.26 -11.16 -56.37
CA ARG A 29 -12.46 -12.02 -55.47
C ARG A 29 -10.97 -11.96 -55.81
N TRP A 30 -10.60 -11.89 -57.07
CA TRP A 30 -9.21 -11.73 -57.50
C TRP A 30 -8.65 -10.38 -57.07
N ILE A 31 -9.42 -9.28 -57.26
CA ILE A 31 -9.05 -7.93 -56.87
C ILE A 31 -8.84 -7.85 -55.34
N ALA A 32 -9.75 -8.43 -54.54
CA ALA A 32 -9.68 -8.46 -53.09
C ALA A 32 -8.40 -9.17 -52.61
N ARG A 33 -8.05 -10.33 -53.22
CA ARG A 33 -6.82 -11.06 -52.85
C ARG A 33 -5.56 -10.31 -53.28
N ASN A 34 -5.55 -9.75 -54.48
CA ASN A 34 -4.37 -9.07 -55.04
C ASN A 34 -4.04 -7.78 -54.25
N LEU A 35 -5.07 -7.03 -53.86
CA LEU A 35 -4.91 -5.78 -53.08
C LEU A 35 -4.94 -5.98 -51.58
N ASN A 36 -5.04 -7.22 -51.10
CA ASN A 36 -5.19 -7.56 -49.69
C ASN A 36 -6.33 -6.78 -49.02
N LEU A 37 -7.48 -6.70 -49.65
CA LEU A 37 -8.68 -6.00 -49.18
C LEU A 37 -9.82 -6.97 -48.89
N ASN A 38 -10.74 -6.53 -48.01
CA ASN A 38 -11.98 -7.27 -47.83
C ASN A 38 -12.84 -7.19 -49.09
N PHE A 39 -13.43 -8.33 -49.48
CA PHE A 39 -14.34 -8.43 -50.64
C PHE A 39 -15.46 -7.37 -50.59
N ARG A 40 -16.04 -7.12 -49.43
CA ARG A 40 -17.09 -6.11 -49.24
C ARG A 40 -16.58 -4.70 -49.52
N THR A 41 -15.34 -4.39 -49.21
CA THR A 41 -14.70 -3.09 -49.48
C THR A 41 -14.52 -2.89 -50.97
N VAL A 42 -14.03 -3.93 -51.68
CA VAL A 42 -13.87 -3.87 -53.16
C VAL A 42 -15.21 -3.66 -53.82
N ARG A 43 -16.25 -4.45 -53.44
CA ARG A 43 -17.60 -4.32 -53.97
C ARG A 43 -18.15 -2.90 -53.74
N LYS A 44 -18.05 -2.39 -52.53
CA LYS A 44 -18.52 -1.06 -52.18
C LYS A 44 -17.85 0.02 -53.03
N TYR A 45 -16.53 -0.06 -53.25
CA TYR A 45 -15.81 0.91 -54.06
C TYR A 45 -16.14 0.81 -55.55
N LEU A 46 -16.51 -0.37 -56.06
CA LEU A 46 -16.97 -0.54 -57.43
C LEU A 46 -18.37 0.03 -57.67
N GLU A 47 -19.24 0.01 -56.64
CA GLU A 47 -20.60 0.54 -56.68
C GLU A 47 -20.62 2.07 -56.64
N MET A 48 -19.56 2.73 -56.14
CA MET A 48 -19.44 4.20 -56.05
C MET A 48 -18.91 4.78 -57.37
N ASP A 49 -19.45 5.93 -57.77
CA ASP A 49 -18.80 6.80 -58.73
C ASP A 49 -17.67 7.60 -58.10
N GLN A 50 -16.96 8.39 -58.90
CA GLN A 50 -15.82 9.18 -58.40
C GLN A 50 -16.27 10.25 -57.39
N LEU A 51 -17.35 10.95 -57.61
CA LEU A 51 -17.88 11.99 -56.76
C LEU A 51 -18.38 11.42 -55.41
N GLU A 52 -19.10 10.29 -55.50
CA GLU A 52 -19.55 9.55 -54.29
C GLU A 52 -18.35 9.06 -53.48
N PHE A 53 -17.28 8.58 -54.12
CA PHE A 53 -16.08 8.13 -53.46
C PHE A 53 -15.34 9.28 -52.77
N GLU A 54 -15.23 10.45 -53.40
CA GLU A 54 -14.65 11.66 -52.83
C GLU A 54 -15.44 12.12 -51.59
N GLN A 55 -16.77 12.22 -51.72
CA GLN A 55 -17.65 12.56 -50.59
C GLN A 55 -17.56 11.54 -49.46
N PHE A 56 -17.51 10.25 -49.78
CA PHE A 56 -17.33 9.17 -48.80
C PHE A 56 -15.96 9.30 -48.10
N THR A 57 -14.92 9.66 -48.79
CA THR A 57 -13.58 9.81 -48.27
C THR A 57 -13.52 11.03 -47.35
N ASP A 58 -14.05 12.15 -47.76
CA ASP A 58 -14.11 13.39 -46.95
C ASP A 58 -14.94 13.22 -45.68
N LYS A 59 -16.12 12.59 -45.82
CA LYS A 59 -16.99 12.26 -44.68
C LYS A 59 -16.29 11.36 -43.64
N ASN A 60 -15.49 10.40 -44.07
CA ASN A 60 -14.75 9.51 -43.19
C ASN A 60 -13.48 10.14 -42.57
N LEU A 61 -12.86 11.10 -43.28
CA LEU A 61 -11.69 11.83 -42.78
C LEU A 61 -12.08 12.97 -41.84
N SER A 62 -13.31 13.50 -41.99
CA SER A 62 -13.84 14.57 -41.13
C SER A 62 -14.62 14.08 -39.89
N ARG A 63 -14.77 12.75 -39.76
CA ARG A 63 -15.51 12.19 -38.62
C ARG A 63 -14.83 12.56 -37.30
N PRO A 64 -15.52 13.29 -36.40
CA PRO A 64 -14.94 13.64 -35.12
C PRO A 64 -14.70 12.38 -34.30
N PHE A 65 -13.55 12.34 -33.61
CA PHE A 65 -13.28 11.26 -32.66
C PHE A 65 -14.20 11.41 -31.45
N ILE A 66 -14.77 10.33 -30.96
CA ILE A 66 -15.61 10.31 -29.74
C ILE A 66 -14.90 10.89 -28.52
N LEU A 67 -13.56 10.89 -28.50
CA LEU A 67 -12.73 11.40 -27.42
C LEU A 67 -12.29 12.86 -27.62
N ASN A 68 -12.73 13.54 -28.70
CA ASN A 68 -12.39 14.95 -28.93
C ASN A 68 -12.77 15.90 -27.77
N PRO A 69 -13.91 15.72 -27.06
CA PRO A 69 -14.24 16.57 -25.90
C PRO A 69 -13.20 16.52 -24.78
N TYR A 70 -12.44 15.43 -24.68
CA TYR A 70 -11.44 15.20 -23.63
C TYR A 70 -10.01 15.52 -24.07
N LYS A 71 -9.84 16.09 -25.29
CA LYS A 71 -8.53 16.35 -25.89
C LYS A 71 -7.63 17.19 -25.02
N ASP A 72 -8.13 18.31 -24.50
CA ASP A 72 -7.32 19.27 -23.72
C ASP A 72 -6.84 18.66 -22.40
N PHE A 73 -7.67 17.87 -21.76
CA PHE A 73 -7.27 17.11 -20.57
C PHE A 73 -6.14 16.13 -20.88
N ILE A 74 -6.28 15.35 -21.97
CA ILE A 74 -5.27 14.37 -22.38
C ILE A 74 -3.95 15.08 -22.75
N VAL A 75 -3.99 16.16 -23.52
CA VAL A 75 -2.81 16.94 -23.88
C VAL A 75 -2.13 17.51 -22.64
N LYS A 76 -2.87 18.14 -21.72
CA LYS A 76 -2.36 18.69 -20.47
C LYS A 76 -1.65 17.62 -19.63
N LYS A 77 -2.28 16.47 -19.44
CA LYS A 77 -1.71 15.36 -18.65
C LYS A 77 -0.48 14.77 -19.31
N LEU A 78 -0.47 14.55 -20.63
CA LEU A 78 0.68 14.01 -21.35
C LEU A 78 1.85 15.00 -21.45
N SER A 79 1.58 16.29 -21.51
CA SER A 79 2.63 17.32 -21.47
C SER A 79 3.29 17.39 -20.09
N GLN A 80 2.51 17.20 -19.03
CA GLN A 80 3.01 17.19 -17.66
C GLN A 80 3.73 15.87 -17.30
N TYR A 81 3.24 14.74 -17.83
CA TYR A 81 3.70 13.39 -17.50
C TYR A 81 3.80 12.55 -18.78
N GLN A 82 4.95 12.63 -19.46
CA GLN A 82 5.15 11.94 -20.75
C GLN A 82 5.18 10.43 -20.65
N ASP A 83 5.50 9.88 -19.46
CA ASP A 83 5.56 8.45 -19.18
C ASP A 83 4.19 7.80 -18.90
N THR A 84 3.10 8.59 -18.87
CA THR A 84 1.75 8.09 -18.56
C THR A 84 1.26 7.06 -19.59
N PRO A 85 0.97 5.81 -19.20
CA PRO A 85 0.40 4.81 -20.11
C PRO A 85 -1.04 5.15 -20.53
N ALA A 86 -1.45 4.71 -21.71
CA ALA A 86 -2.82 4.91 -22.18
C ALA A 86 -3.88 4.25 -21.26
N ALA A 87 -3.52 3.16 -20.57
CA ALA A 87 -4.39 2.51 -19.60
C ALA A 87 -4.66 3.39 -18.38
N GLN A 88 -3.65 4.09 -17.87
CA GLN A 88 -3.82 5.06 -16.79
C GLN A 88 -4.59 6.29 -17.26
N MET A 89 -4.33 6.77 -18.48
CA MET A 89 -5.12 7.86 -19.07
C MET A 89 -6.60 7.49 -19.17
N HIS A 90 -6.91 6.25 -19.53
CA HIS A 90 -8.29 5.74 -19.57
C HIS A 90 -8.94 5.75 -18.17
N ASP A 91 -8.21 5.37 -17.15
CA ASP A 91 -8.69 5.42 -15.77
C ASP A 91 -8.94 6.87 -15.31
N TRP A 92 -7.99 7.76 -15.55
CA TRP A 92 -8.16 9.19 -15.22
C TRP A 92 -9.34 9.86 -15.95
N LEU A 93 -9.63 9.47 -17.18
CA LEU A 93 -10.81 9.96 -17.90
C LEU A 93 -12.10 9.52 -17.21
N LYS A 94 -12.18 8.29 -16.74
CA LYS A 94 -13.32 7.79 -15.97
C LYS A 94 -13.42 8.42 -14.58
N GLU A 95 -12.29 8.68 -13.94
CA GLU A 95 -12.21 9.29 -12.61
C GLU A 95 -12.68 10.75 -12.63
N ASN A 96 -12.30 11.50 -13.67
CA ASN A 96 -12.56 12.94 -13.76
C ASN A 96 -13.86 13.32 -14.51
N TYR A 97 -14.43 12.38 -15.27
CA TYR A 97 -15.63 12.64 -16.08
C TYR A 97 -16.68 11.56 -15.83
N PRO A 98 -17.70 11.81 -14.97
CA PRO A 98 -18.75 10.84 -14.67
C PRO A 98 -19.50 10.36 -15.92
N ASP A 99 -19.67 11.25 -16.91
CA ASP A 99 -20.33 10.95 -18.19
C ASP A 99 -19.39 10.42 -19.26
N PHE A 100 -18.21 9.91 -18.89
CA PHE A 100 -17.25 9.37 -19.86
C PHE A 100 -17.88 8.18 -20.61
N PRO A 101 -17.86 8.17 -21.96
CA PRO A 101 -18.54 7.15 -22.74
C PRO A 101 -17.88 5.78 -22.54
N LYS A 102 -18.69 4.72 -22.61
CA LYS A 102 -18.21 3.33 -22.59
C LYS A 102 -17.47 3.02 -23.88
N VAL A 103 -16.18 3.27 -23.93
CA VAL A 103 -15.30 2.98 -25.07
C VAL A 103 -14.31 1.87 -24.71
N SER A 104 -13.85 1.15 -25.75
CA SER A 104 -12.84 0.11 -25.54
C SER A 104 -11.49 0.72 -25.13
N PRO A 105 -10.67 0.00 -24.32
CA PRO A 105 -9.29 0.41 -24.03
C PRO A 105 -8.47 0.69 -25.28
N LYS A 106 -8.72 -0.05 -26.37
CA LYS A 106 -8.06 0.14 -27.66
C LYS A 106 -8.43 1.47 -28.32
N THR A 107 -9.65 1.93 -28.15
CA THR A 107 -10.10 3.26 -28.65
C THR A 107 -9.32 4.37 -27.95
N VAL A 108 -9.19 4.30 -26.62
CA VAL A 108 -8.41 5.26 -25.85
C VAL A 108 -6.93 5.19 -26.23
N TYR A 109 -6.37 3.99 -26.31
CA TYR A 109 -4.98 3.79 -26.74
C TYR A 109 -4.70 4.46 -28.08
N ASN A 110 -5.53 4.18 -29.08
CA ASN A 110 -5.35 4.74 -30.43
C ASN A 110 -5.45 6.27 -30.43
N TYR A 111 -6.35 6.84 -29.62
CA TYR A 111 -6.50 8.28 -29.51
C TYR A 111 -5.33 8.94 -28.76
N VAL A 112 -4.86 8.34 -27.66
CA VAL A 112 -3.67 8.79 -26.92
C VAL A 112 -2.44 8.76 -27.82
N MET A 113 -2.24 7.68 -28.60
CA MET A 113 -1.12 7.58 -29.54
C MET A 113 -1.19 8.64 -30.64
N LYS A 114 -2.41 8.93 -31.14
CA LYS A 114 -2.62 10.03 -32.08
C LYS A 114 -2.25 11.39 -31.47
N ILE A 115 -2.73 11.69 -30.26
CA ILE A 115 -2.36 12.93 -29.55
C ILE A 115 -0.85 13.04 -29.37
N ARG A 116 -0.18 11.95 -28.98
CA ARG A 116 1.30 11.92 -28.86
C ARG A 116 1.98 12.28 -30.18
N GLN A 117 1.49 11.75 -31.29
CA GLN A 117 2.01 12.06 -32.62
C GLN A 117 1.72 13.52 -33.01
N ASP A 118 0.47 13.98 -32.84
CA ASP A 118 0.03 15.32 -33.23
C ASP A 118 0.78 16.44 -32.46
N TYR A 119 1.16 16.17 -31.18
CA TYR A 119 1.82 17.11 -30.28
C TYR A 119 3.32 16.82 -30.05
N ASN A 120 3.88 15.84 -30.79
CA ASN A 120 5.28 15.41 -30.66
C ASN A 120 5.67 15.08 -29.19
N LEU A 121 4.85 14.27 -28.51
CA LEU A 121 5.04 13.82 -27.13
C LEU A 121 5.52 12.35 -27.12
N PRO A 122 6.83 12.06 -27.16
CA PRO A 122 7.34 10.70 -27.25
C PRO A 122 6.96 9.89 -25.99
N MET A 123 6.78 8.59 -26.17
CA MET A 123 6.58 7.67 -25.05
C MET A 123 7.94 7.16 -24.58
N ILE A 124 8.22 7.27 -23.30
CA ILE A 124 9.41 6.68 -22.69
C ILE A 124 9.20 5.16 -22.66
N ALA A 125 10.03 4.42 -23.39
CA ALA A 125 9.96 2.96 -23.45
C ALA A 125 10.36 2.36 -22.09
N VAL A 126 9.51 1.47 -21.56
CA VAL A 126 9.82 0.68 -20.36
C VAL A 126 9.99 -0.77 -20.78
N ASN A 127 11.17 -1.34 -20.56
CA ASN A 127 11.43 -2.74 -20.81
C ASN A 127 10.52 -3.62 -19.95
N GLN A 128 9.71 -4.45 -20.58
CA GLN A 128 8.86 -5.43 -19.90
C GLN A 128 9.55 -6.79 -19.91
N ARG A 129 9.69 -7.41 -18.73
CA ARG A 129 10.07 -8.82 -18.65
C ARG A 129 8.89 -9.68 -19.10
N GLN A 130 9.17 -10.71 -19.88
CA GLN A 130 8.18 -11.73 -20.24
C GLN A 130 8.18 -12.82 -19.18
N TYR A 131 7.00 -13.26 -18.76
CA TYR A 131 6.79 -14.32 -17.78
C TYR A 131 6.03 -15.46 -18.44
N ASN A 132 6.29 -16.69 -18.00
CA ASN A 132 5.53 -17.85 -18.42
C ASN A 132 4.10 -17.76 -17.89
N ALA A 133 3.13 -18.31 -18.65
CA ALA A 133 1.75 -18.40 -18.21
C ALA A 133 1.66 -19.40 -17.04
N LEU A 134 1.11 -18.95 -15.90
CA LEU A 134 0.82 -19.84 -14.77
C LEU A 134 -0.45 -20.66 -15.07
N PRO A 135 -0.50 -21.94 -14.67
CA PRO A 135 -1.69 -22.76 -14.82
C PRO A 135 -2.88 -22.16 -14.07
N ASP A 136 -4.09 -22.46 -14.55
CA ASP A 136 -5.33 -22.06 -13.88
C ASP A 136 -5.41 -22.70 -12.49
N THR A 137 -5.64 -21.88 -11.49
CA THR A 137 -5.82 -22.34 -10.09
C THR A 137 -7.30 -22.66 -9.83
N PRO A 138 -7.60 -23.67 -8.97
CA PRO A 138 -8.96 -23.96 -8.55
C PRO A 138 -9.62 -22.77 -7.83
N LEU A 139 -10.95 -22.71 -7.88
CA LEU A 139 -11.75 -21.67 -7.24
C LEU A 139 -11.57 -21.70 -5.71
N GLY A 140 -11.25 -20.56 -5.12
CA GLY A 140 -11.12 -20.37 -3.67
C GLY A 140 -9.92 -21.04 -3.02
N ASP A 141 -9.03 -21.69 -3.79
CA ASP A 141 -7.92 -22.43 -3.22
C ASP A 141 -6.73 -21.55 -2.85
N TYR A 142 -6.32 -20.64 -3.75
CA TYR A 142 -5.08 -19.91 -3.59
C TYR A 142 -5.28 -18.41 -3.60
N GLY A 143 -4.61 -17.74 -2.68
CA GLY A 143 -4.34 -16.30 -2.72
C GLY A 143 -2.84 -16.03 -2.66
N GLN A 144 -2.42 -14.87 -3.13
CA GLN A 144 -1.03 -14.40 -3.04
C GLN A 144 -0.98 -13.04 -2.35
N VAL A 145 0.06 -12.84 -1.54
CA VAL A 145 0.30 -11.62 -0.76
C VAL A 145 1.66 -11.04 -1.13
N ASP A 146 1.69 -9.75 -1.40
CA ASP A 146 2.95 -9.03 -1.64
C ASP A 146 2.87 -7.59 -1.15
N PHE A 147 4.04 -7.03 -0.83
CA PHE A 147 4.18 -5.64 -0.44
C PHE A 147 4.77 -4.81 -1.57
N GLY A 148 4.38 -3.55 -1.58
CA GLY A 148 4.96 -2.57 -2.47
C GLY A 148 5.18 -1.25 -1.76
N HIS A 149 6.07 -0.42 -2.32
CA HIS A 149 6.22 0.97 -1.90
C HIS A 149 6.53 1.84 -3.10
N THR A 150 6.22 3.11 -3.00
CA THR A 150 6.56 4.13 -3.99
C THR A 150 6.58 5.52 -3.35
N ASN A 151 7.22 6.46 -4.05
CA ASN A 151 7.23 7.86 -3.64
C ASN A 151 6.16 8.62 -4.42
N LEU A 152 5.26 9.28 -3.71
CA LEU A 152 4.28 10.20 -4.27
C LEU A 152 4.69 11.65 -3.98
N ARG A 153 4.15 12.59 -4.75
CA ARG A 153 4.31 14.02 -4.51
C ARG A 153 3.05 14.59 -3.88
N THR A 154 3.23 15.40 -2.87
CA THR A 154 2.16 16.23 -2.30
C THR A 154 1.92 17.47 -3.17
N GLY A 155 0.80 18.15 -2.98
CA GLY A 155 0.46 19.37 -3.73
C GLY A 155 1.49 20.51 -3.57
N ASP A 156 2.22 20.54 -2.45
CA ASP A 156 3.31 21.47 -2.15
C ASP A 156 4.70 20.99 -2.65
N GLY A 157 4.75 19.89 -3.41
CA GLY A 157 5.94 19.35 -4.05
C GLY A 157 6.83 18.45 -3.18
N ARG A 158 6.50 18.25 -1.89
CA ARG A 158 7.21 17.29 -1.02
C ARG A 158 7.03 15.87 -1.50
N ARG A 159 7.97 14.99 -1.16
CA ARG A 159 7.90 13.56 -1.44
C ARG A 159 7.50 12.81 -0.18
N ILE A 160 6.53 11.92 -0.33
CA ILE A 160 6.10 11.00 0.71
C ILE A 160 6.25 9.57 0.19
N THR A 161 6.84 8.68 0.99
CA THR A 161 6.86 7.25 0.69
C THR A 161 5.57 6.62 1.20
N VAL A 162 4.82 5.98 0.31
CA VAL A 162 3.66 5.18 0.68
C VAL A 162 4.00 3.71 0.51
N HIS A 163 3.58 2.91 1.48
CA HIS A 163 3.71 1.46 1.49
C HIS A 163 2.34 0.84 1.28
N PHE A 164 2.26 -0.29 0.63
CA PHE A 164 0.98 -0.98 0.45
C PHE A 164 1.13 -2.49 0.46
N ILE A 165 0.10 -3.15 0.94
CA ILE A 165 -0.11 -4.59 0.80
C ILE A 165 -1.06 -4.83 -0.37
N CYS A 166 -0.74 -5.81 -1.20
CA CYS A 166 -1.61 -6.29 -2.28
C CYS A 166 -1.93 -7.76 -2.02
N ILE A 167 -3.20 -8.09 -1.89
CA ILE A 167 -3.68 -9.47 -1.75
C ILE A 167 -4.55 -9.79 -2.96
N LEU A 168 -4.26 -10.93 -3.60
CA LEU A 168 -4.87 -11.36 -4.86
C LEU A 168 -5.44 -12.75 -4.71
N LEU A 169 -6.69 -12.97 -5.14
CA LEU A 169 -7.24 -14.31 -5.36
C LEU A 169 -6.71 -14.85 -6.70
N CYS A 170 -6.08 -16.03 -6.67
CA CYS A 170 -5.33 -16.52 -7.84
C CYS A 170 -6.22 -16.92 -9.01
N HIS A 171 -7.45 -17.42 -8.78
CA HIS A 171 -8.36 -17.80 -9.86
C HIS A 171 -8.97 -16.58 -10.55
N SER A 172 -9.73 -15.77 -9.82
CA SER A 172 -10.45 -14.61 -10.36
C SER A 172 -9.56 -13.44 -10.76
N ARG A 173 -8.34 -13.37 -10.25
CA ARG A 173 -7.48 -12.17 -10.29
C ARG A 173 -8.08 -10.99 -9.52
N TYR A 174 -9.09 -11.23 -8.69
CA TYR A 174 -9.71 -10.23 -7.84
C TYR A 174 -8.74 -9.83 -6.74
N LYS A 175 -8.47 -8.54 -6.59
CA LYS A 175 -7.41 -8.02 -5.74
C LYS A 175 -7.91 -6.96 -4.77
N TYR A 176 -7.22 -6.88 -3.64
CA TYR A 176 -7.37 -5.84 -2.65
C TYR A 176 -6.04 -5.15 -2.42
N VAL A 177 -6.07 -3.85 -2.21
CA VAL A 177 -4.87 -3.03 -1.94
C VAL A 177 -5.17 -2.09 -0.78
N TRP A 178 -4.23 -1.98 0.16
CA TRP A 178 -4.34 -1.08 1.29
C TRP A 178 -3.02 -0.36 1.54
N PHE A 179 -3.07 0.96 1.77
CA PHE A 179 -1.92 1.84 1.87
C PHE A 179 -1.66 2.29 3.29
N LEU A 180 -0.38 2.47 3.62
CA LEU A 180 0.14 3.08 4.85
C LEU A 180 1.22 4.11 4.50
N ASP A 181 1.42 5.07 5.39
CA ASP A 181 2.53 6.03 5.37
C ASP A 181 3.79 5.53 6.07
N LYS A 182 3.74 4.32 6.62
CA LYS A 182 4.83 3.62 7.34
C LYS A 182 5.05 2.23 6.74
N PRO A 183 6.25 1.66 6.88
CA PRO A 183 6.47 0.25 6.56
C PRO A 183 5.52 -0.67 7.32
N PHE A 184 5.12 -1.77 6.69
CA PHE A 184 4.30 -2.77 7.34
C PHE A 184 5.05 -3.46 8.47
N THR A 185 4.35 -3.72 9.56
CA THR A 185 4.74 -4.60 10.65
C THR A 185 3.85 -5.84 10.61
N SER A 186 4.18 -6.89 11.39
CA SER A 186 3.32 -8.08 11.49
C SER A 186 1.88 -7.71 11.88
N SER A 187 1.69 -6.75 12.81
CA SER A 187 0.37 -6.28 13.23
C SER A 187 -0.41 -5.61 12.09
N THR A 188 0.21 -4.64 11.40
CA THR A 188 -0.46 -3.95 10.28
C THR A 188 -0.66 -4.86 9.06
N ALA A 189 0.23 -5.84 8.86
CA ALA A 189 0.02 -6.86 7.83
C ALA A 189 -1.22 -7.71 8.14
N ILE A 190 -1.39 -8.16 9.39
CA ILE A 190 -2.59 -8.88 9.84
C ILE A 190 -3.85 -8.02 9.63
N GLU A 191 -3.80 -6.73 10.00
CA GLU A 191 -4.91 -5.81 9.72
C GLU A 191 -5.24 -5.74 8.22
N GLY A 192 -4.21 -5.70 7.36
CA GLY A 192 -4.37 -5.75 5.90
C GLY A 192 -5.06 -7.02 5.41
N HIS A 193 -4.77 -8.17 6.02
CA HIS A 193 -5.45 -9.44 5.74
C HIS A 193 -6.93 -9.38 6.13
N GLU A 194 -7.23 -8.90 7.34
CA GLU A 194 -8.61 -8.78 7.80
C GLU A 194 -9.45 -7.88 6.90
N LYS A 195 -8.90 -6.75 6.47
CA LYS A 195 -9.53 -5.84 5.50
C LYS A 195 -9.76 -6.52 4.15
N ALA A 196 -8.77 -7.29 3.66
CA ALA A 196 -8.87 -8.01 2.39
C ALA A 196 -9.91 -9.13 2.47
N PHE A 197 -9.93 -9.92 3.55
CA PHE A 197 -10.91 -10.99 3.74
C PHE A 197 -12.34 -10.45 3.86
N SER A 198 -12.51 -9.33 4.53
CA SER A 198 -13.78 -8.60 4.55
C SER A 198 -14.21 -8.18 3.14
N TYR A 199 -13.29 -7.61 2.34
CA TYR A 199 -13.53 -7.19 0.96
C TYR A 199 -13.83 -8.35 0.02
N PHE A 200 -13.19 -9.51 0.21
CA PHE A 200 -13.43 -10.73 -0.57
C PHE A 200 -14.69 -11.49 -0.14
N HIS A 201 -15.29 -11.15 1.00
CA HIS A 201 -16.36 -11.89 1.66
C HIS A 201 -15.99 -13.36 1.95
N GLY A 202 -14.70 -13.61 2.25
CA GLY A 202 -14.20 -14.94 2.54
C GLY A 202 -12.68 -15.02 2.56
N ILE A 203 -12.17 -16.21 2.86
CA ILE A 203 -10.75 -16.50 3.02
C ILE A 203 -10.35 -17.58 2.01
N PRO A 204 -9.31 -17.43 1.18
CA PRO A 204 -8.79 -18.51 0.35
C PRO A 204 -8.18 -19.60 1.23
N LYS A 205 -8.22 -20.86 0.79
CA LYS A 205 -7.72 -22.00 1.60
C LYS A 205 -6.22 -21.93 1.85
N LYS A 206 -5.45 -21.33 0.92
CA LYS A 206 -4.00 -21.23 0.99
C LYS A 206 -3.56 -19.83 0.60
N LEU A 207 -2.63 -19.26 1.35
CA LEU A 207 -2.01 -17.98 1.04
C LEU A 207 -0.52 -18.15 0.80
N ILE A 208 -0.05 -17.64 -0.32
CA ILE A 208 1.34 -17.69 -0.76
C ILE A 208 2.02 -16.37 -0.44
N TYR A 209 3.13 -16.45 0.30
CA TYR A 209 3.90 -15.30 0.76
C TYR A 209 5.33 -15.35 0.23
N ASP A 210 5.94 -14.16 0.10
CA ASP A 210 7.38 -14.06 0.01
C ASP A 210 8.03 -14.24 1.39
N GLN A 211 9.33 -14.51 1.40
CA GLN A 211 10.15 -14.55 2.61
C GLN A 211 10.45 -13.12 3.08
N ASP A 212 9.43 -12.43 3.60
CA ASP A 212 9.56 -11.09 4.13
C ASP A 212 9.68 -11.11 5.66
N ALA A 213 10.55 -10.26 6.21
CA ALA A 213 10.76 -10.10 7.65
C ALA A 213 9.50 -9.69 8.42
N VAL A 214 8.47 -9.19 7.73
CA VAL A 214 7.15 -8.93 8.32
C VAL A 214 6.48 -10.20 8.83
N PHE A 215 6.74 -11.35 8.15
CA PHE A 215 6.12 -12.64 8.44
C PHE A 215 7.09 -13.64 9.08
N LEU A 216 8.38 -13.56 8.71
CA LEU A 216 9.41 -14.51 9.13
C LEU A 216 10.41 -13.85 10.09
N TYR A 217 10.74 -14.59 11.15
CA TYR A 217 11.81 -14.23 12.08
C TYR A 217 13.15 -14.86 11.65
N ASP A 218 13.12 -16.09 11.13
CA ASP A 218 14.31 -16.86 10.75
C ASP A 218 13.98 -17.86 9.64
N GLU A 219 14.95 -18.10 8.76
CA GLU A 219 14.90 -19.13 7.73
C GLU A 219 16.17 -19.96 7.80
N ASN A 220 16.03 -21.27 7.95
CA ASN A 220 17.15 -22.19 7.92
C ASN A 220 16.82 -23.41 7.06
N ALA A 221 17.40 -23.46 5.85
CA ALA A 221 17.34 -24.61 4.93
C ALA A 221 15.93 -25.14 4.61
N GLY A 222 14.91 -24.25 4.61
CA GLY A 222 13.51 -24.61 4.33
C GLY A 222 12.63 -24.76 5.57
N ASP A 223 13.18 -24.67 6.77
CA ASP A 223 12.42 -24.51 7.99
C ASP A 223 12.16 -23.03 8.24
N TYR A 224 10.89 -22.61 8.15
CA TYR A 224 10.47 -21.24 8.36
C TYR A 224 9.99 -21.03 9.78
N ARG A 225 10.52 -19.99 10.45
CA ARG A 225 10.00 -19.54 11.75
C ARG A 225 9.25 -18.24 11.57
N MET A 226 7.93 -18.30 11.69
CA MET A 226 7.06 -17.14 11.64
C MET A 226 7.30 -16.23 12.86
N THR A 227 7.06 -14.93 12.72
CA THR A 227 7.00 -14.02 13.86
C THR A 227 5.89 -14.50 14.80
N GLN A 228 6.10 -14.38 16.11
CA GLN A 228 5.18 -14.90 17.14
C GLN A 228 3.74 -14.43 16.93
N LEU A 229 3.59 -13.17 16.54
CA LEU A 229 2.27 -12.59 16.28
C LEU A 229 1.59 -13.21 15.08
N PHE A 230 2.34 -13.33 13.97
CA PHE A 230 1.79 -13.89 12.73
C PHE A 230 1.48 -15.38 12.88
N ASP A 231 2.33 -16.14 13.57
CA ASP A 231 2.08 -17.54 13.90
C ASP A 231 0.80 -17.73 14.73
N SER A 232 0.61 -16.90 15.77
CA SER A 232 -0.61 -16.90 16.57
C SER A 232 -1.85 -16.56 15.75
N TYR A 233 -1.74 -15.60 14.83
CA TYR A 233 -2.82 -15.24 13.92
C TYR A 233 -3.19 -16.38 12.98
N VAL A 234 -2.21 -17.01 12.34
CA VAL A 234 -2.42 -18.12 11.41
C VAL A 234 -3.07 -19.31 12.11
N LYS A 235 -2.64 -19.65 13.35
CA LYS A 235 -3.28 -20.72 14.15
C LYS A 235 -4.75 -20.46 14.46
N GLY A 236 -5.16 -19.20 14.50
CA GLY A 236 -6.56 -18.80 14.69
C GLY A 236 -7.37 -18.71 13.40
N ARG A 237 -6.77 -19.01 12.24
CA ARG A 237 -7.41 -18.87 10.91
C ARG A 237 -7.46 -20.21 10.16
N PRO A 238 -8.48 -20.41 9.30
CA PRO A 238 -8.67 -21.66 8.60
C PRO A 238 -7.84 -21.81 7.31
N PHE A 239 -6.88 -20.93 7.04
CA PHE A 239 -6.04 -21.00 5.83
C PHE A 239 -4.65 -21.56 6.11
N GLU A 240 -4.04 -22.18 5.10
CA GLU A 240 -2.66 -22.64 5.12
C GLU A 240 -1.72 -21.53 4.60
N VAL A 241 -0.54 -21.42 5.20
CA VAL A 241 0.53 -20.54 4.77
C VAL A 241 1.53 -21.30 3.92
N ILE A 242 1.89 -20.75 2.76
CA ILE A 242 2.91 -21.28 1.86
C ILE A 242 3.94 -20.17 1.63
N PHE A 243 5.20 -20.42 1.99
CA PHE A 243 6.30 -19.51 1.64
C PHE A 243 6.96 -19.95 0.34
N CYS A 244 7.16 -18.99 -0.58
CA CYS A 244 7.88 -19.23 -1.82
C CYS A 244 9.33 -19.63 -1.52
N ARG A 245 9.87 -20.58 -2.29
CA ARG A 245 11.30 -20.92 -2.21
C ARG A 245 12.15 -19.78 -2.80
N PRO A 246 13.36 -19.53 -2.26
CA PRO A 246 14.27 -18.58 -2.87
C PRO A 246 14.55 -19.00 -4.32
N GLY A 247 14.37 -18.05 -5.26
CA GLY A 247 14.67 -18.31 -6.68
C GLY A 247 13.55 -18.99 -7.49
N ASP A 248 12.34 -19.17 -6.93
CA ASP A 248 11.16 -19.63 -7.68
C ASP A 248 10.22 -18.43 -8.01
N PRO A 249 10.51 -17.67 -9.09
CA PRO A 249 9.70 -16.54 -9.49
C PRO A 249 8.35 -16.94 -10.08
N GLU A 250 8.13 -18.22 -10.44
CA GLU A 250 6.91 -18.67 -11.08
C GLU A 250 5.77 -18.79 -10.08
N SER A 251 6.05 -19.21 -8.84
CA SER A 251 5.03 -19.38 -7.79
C SER A 251 4.37 -18.05 -7.35
N LYS A 252 5.03 -16.89 -7.56
CA LYS A 252 4.58 -15.57 -7.11
C LYS A 252 4.23 -14.59 -8.24
N GLY A 253 4.38 -14.99 -9.49
CA GLY A 253 4.27 -14.11 -10.67
C GLY A 253 2.95 -13.33 -10.77
N LEU A 254 1.87 -13.81 -10.18
CA LEU A 254 0.55 -13.16 -10.25
C LEU A 254 0.49 -11.88 -9.41
N VAL A 255 0.90 -11.96 -8.13
CA VAL A 255 0.85 -10.81 -7.25
C VAL A 255 1.93 -9.78 -7.58
N GLU A 256 3.11 -10.20 -8.02
CA GLU A 256 4.15 -9.28 -8.51
C GLU A 256 3.64 -8.43 -9.70
N ASN A 257 2.94 -9.05 -10.64
CA ASN A 257 2.31 -8.34 -11.74
C ASN A 257 1.22 -7.40 -11.23
N SER A 258 0.47 -7.79 -10.19
CA SER A 258 -0.53 -6.93 -9.57
C SER A 258 0.10 -5.74 -8.87
N VAL A 259 1.18 -5.92 -8.12
CA VAL A 259 1.96 -4.83 -7.50
C VAL A 259 2.50 -3.86 -8.57
N LYS A 260 3.06 -4.39 -9.67
CA LYS A 260 3.50 -3.57 -10.82
C LYS A 260 2.34 -2.81 -11.45
N TYR A 261 1.18 -3.45 -11.56
CA TYR A 261 -0.03 -2.82 -12.10
C TYR A 261 -0.55 -1.68 -11.21
N VAL A 262 -0.60 -1.90 -9.88
CA VAL A 262 -0.93 -0.85 -8.91
C VAL A 262 0.01 0.34 -9.06
N LYS A 263 1.33 0.10 -9.11
CA LYS A 263 2.33 1.16 -9.26
C LYS A 263 2.17 1.94 -10.56
N ARG A 264 1.88 1.27 -11.69
CA ARG A 264 1.87 1.88 -13.02
C ARG A 264 0.51 2.42 -13.47
N ASN A 265 -0.59 1.89 -12.93
CA ASN A 265 -1.93 2.31 -13.34
C ASN A 265 -2.61 3.19 -12.29
N PHE A 266 -2.42 2.92 -11.00
CA PHE A 266 -3.02 3.70 -9.93
C PHE A 266 -2.09 4.79 -9.39
N LEU A 267 -0.86 4.44 -8.99
CA LEU A 267 0.05 5.34 -8.25
C LEU A 267 0.89 6.26 -9.14
N LEU A 268 1.22 5.84 -10.37
CA LEU A 268 2.07 6.62 -11.25
C LEU A 268 1.49 8.02 -11.48
N ASN A 269 2.29 9.05 -11.19
CA ASN A 269 1.90 10.46 -11.35
C ASN A 269 0.65 10.90 -10.55
N ARG A 270 0.22 10.10 -9.55
CA ARG A 270 -0.84 10.49 -8.60
C ARG A 270 -0.28 11.45 -7.57
N GLN A 271 -1.04 12.49 -7.24
CA GLN A 271 -0.72 13.38 -6.14
C GLN A 271 -1.25 12.81 -4.83
N TYR A 272 -0.44 12.90 -3.78
CA TYR A 272 -0.83 12.50 -2.44
C TYR A 272 -1.53 13.68 -1.71
N SER A 273 -2.66 13.42 -1.11
CA SER A 273 -3.36 14.36 -0.22
C SER A 273 -3.29 13.88 1.24
N THR A 274 -4.06 12.85 1.56
CA THR A 274 -4.08 12.18 2.87
C THR A 274 -4.09 10.66 2.65
N LEU A 275 -3.72 9.91 3.68
CA LEU A 275 -3.74 8.45 3.63
C LEU A 275 -5.16 7.90 3.44
N ASP A 276 -6.14 8.47 4.15
CA ASP A 276 -7.54 8.06 4.04
C ASP A 276 -8.09 8.29 2.64
N ASN A 277 -7.78 9.44 2.05
CA ASN A 277 -8.19 9.74 0.68
C ASN A 277 -7.53 8.79 -0.33
N LEU A 278 -6.24 8.49 -0.16
CA LEU A 278 -5.53 7.53 -1.03
C LEU A 278 -6.17 6.13 -0.95
N ASN A 279 -6.53 5.67 0.25
CA ASN A 279 -7.21 4.39 0.44
C ASN A 279 -8.62 4.37 -0.17
N LYS A 280 -9.38 5.47 -0.03
CA LYS A 280 -10.69 5.63 -0.65
C LYS A 280 -10.59 5.57 -2.18
N GLU A 281 -9.69 6.37 -2.77
CA GLU A 281 -9.42 6.38 -4.21
C GLU A 281 -8.96 5.02 -4.72
N ALA A 282 -8.22 4.25 -3.91
CA ALA A 282 -7.79 2.91 -4.25
C ALA A 282 -8.97 1.93 -4.38
N ILE A 283 -9.95 1.98 -3.47
CA ILE A 283 -11.16 1.16 -3.57
C ILE A 283 -11.96 1.54 -4.82
N GLU A 284 -12.18 2.83 -5.04
CA GLU A 284 -12.88 3.32 -6.23
C GLU A 284 -12.18 2.90 -7.54
N TRP A 285 -10.84 2.93 -7.55
CA TRP A 285 -10.05 2.45 -8.68
C TRP A 285 -10.15 0.93 -8.84
N LEU A 286 -10.14 0.15 -7.76
CA LEU A 286 -10.30 -1.30 -7.81
C LEU A 286 -11.65 -1.66 -8.45
N GLU A 287 -12.72 -1.04 -8.02
CA GLU A 287 -14.08 -1.28 -8.55
C GLU A 287 -14.18 -0.87 -10.02
N ARG A 288 -13.72 0.32 -10.36
CA ARG A 288 -13.81 0.89 -11.71
C ARG A 288 -12.88 0.21 -12.72
N THR A 289 -11.66 -0.13 -12.31
CA THR A 289 -10.57 -0.49 -13.21
C THR A 289 -9.83 -1.74 -12.80
N GLY A 290 -9.31 -1.82 -11.57
CA GLY A 290 -8.46 -2.93 -11.14
C GLY A 290 -9.15 -4.29 -11.16
N ASN A 291 -10.41 -4.34 -10.75
CA ASN A 291 -11.27 -5.51 -10.72
C ASN A 291 -12.45 -5.43 -11.71
N GLY A 292 -12.80 -4.22 -12.16
CA GLY A 292 -13.96 -3.98 -13.02
C GLY A 292 -13.68 -4.05 -14.53
N MET A 293 -12.43 -4.17 -14.95
CA MET A 293 -12.08 -4.27 -16.38
C MET A 293 -11.62 -5.68 -16.76
N ILE A 294 -11.76 -5.99 -18.05
CA ILE A 294 -11.28 -7.25 -18.61
C ILE A 294 -9.78 -7.39 -18.36
N HIS A 295 -9.39 -8.45 -17.67
CA HIS A 295 -8.01 -8.79 -17.39
C HIS A 295 -7.30 -9.28 -18.65
N ALA A 296 -6.12 -8.72 -18.96
CA ALA A 296 -5.44 -8.93 -20.23
C ALA A 296 -5.10 -10.41 -20.54
N THR A 297 -4.76 -11.19 -19.51
CA THR A 297 -4.36 -12.61 -19.68
C THR A 297 -5.56 -13.54 -19.67
N THR A 298 -6.50 -13.37 -18.74
CA THR A 298 -7.64 -14.28 -18.59
C THR A 298 -8.80 -13.94 -19.53
N CYS A 299 -8.79 -12.73 -20.13
CA CYS A 299 -9.88 -12.19 -20.95
C CYS A 299 -11.24 -12.16 -20.24
N LYS A 300 -11.24 -12.19 -18.91
CA LYS A 300 -12.43 -12.15 -18.05
C LYS A 300 -12.36 -10.92 -17.13
N VAL A 301 -13.51 -10.47 -16.64
CA VAL A 301 -13.59 -9.41 -15.62
C VAL A 301 -13.35 -10.03 -14.24
N PRO A 302 -12.35 -9.59 -13.48
CA PRO A 302 -12.05 -10.16 -12.15
C PRO A 302 -13.25 -10.17 -11.20
N PHE A 303 -14.07 -9.13 -11.21
CA PHE A 303 -15.29 -9.05 -10.40
C PHE A 303 -16.29 -10.16 -10.76
N ASP A 304 -16.54 -10.41 -12.04
CA ASP A 304 -17.48 -11.46 -12.50
C ASP A 304 -16.98 -12.86 -12.12
N GLU A 305 -15.68 -13.09 -12.22
CA GLU A 305 -15.07 -14.36 -11.79
C GLU A 305 -15.07 -14.50 -10.27
N TRP A 306 -14.86 -13.40 -9.52
CA TRP A 306 -14.99 -13.42 -8.07
C TRP A 306 -16.41 -13.76 -7.62
N CYS A 307 -17.46 -13.27 -8.28
CA CYS A 307 -18.85 -13.65 -7.98
C CYS A 307 -19.09 -15.17 -8.04
N LYS A 308 -18.28 -15.89 -8.84
CA LYS A 308 -18.30 -17.37 -8.88
C LYS A 308 -17.42 -17.97 -7.79
N GLU A 309 -16.23 -17.39 -7.58
CA GLU A 309 -15.19 -17.87 -6.67
C GLU A 309 -15.58 -17.68 -5.19
N CYS A 310 -16.30 -16.61 -4.84
CA CYS A 310 -16.64 -16.28 -3.45
C CYS A 310 -17.40 -17.42 -2.71
N LYS A 311 -18.14 -18.26 -3.44
CA LYS A 311 -18.84 -19.43 -2.88
C LYS A 311 -17.92 -20.57 -2.42
N TYR A 312 -16.68 -20.55 -2.88
CA TYR A 312 -15.65 -21.57 -2.59
C TYR A 312 -14.62 -21.08 -1.57
N LEU A 313 -14.70 -19.81 -1.17
CA LEU A 313 -13.88 -19.26 -0.10
C LEU A 313 -14.36 -19.81 1.25
N LEU A 314 -13.44 -19.92 2.19
CA LEU A 314 -13.75 -20.26 3.57
C LEU A 314 -14.51 -19.11 4.25
N PRO A 315 -15.42 -19.39 5.19
CA PRO A 315 -16.16 -18.36 5.90
C PRO A 315 -15.24 -17.37 6.61
N TYR A 316 -15.51 -16.07 6.45
CA TYR A 316 -14.80 -15.02 7.16
C TYR A 316 -15.61 -14.58 8.39
N ILE A 317 -14.97 -14.67 9.54
CA ILE A 317 -15.44 -14.11 10.80
C ILE A 317 -14.41 -13.04 11.21
N PRO A 318 -14.80 -11.77 11.40
CA PRO A 318 -13.89 -10.73 11.82
C PRO A 318 -13.16 -11.13 13.11
N MET A 319 -11.84 -10.95 13.13
CA MET A 319 -11.04 -11.14 14.32
C MET A 319 -10.54 -9.77 14.77
N THR A 320 -10.77 -9.42 16.02
CA THR A 320 -10.13 -8.26 16.62
C THR A 320 -8.64 -8.56 16.72
N VAL A 321 -7.84 -7.90 15.90
CA VAL A 321 -6.38 -7.97 16.00
C VAL A 321 -6.02 -7.33 17.34
N PRO A 322 -5.43 -8.07 18.30
CA PRO A 322 -4.96 -7.42 19.52
C PRO A 322 -3.98 -6.33 19.10
N GLU A 323 -4.17 -5.13 19.59
CA GLU A 323 -3.12 -4.10 19.49
C GLU A 323 -1.87 -4.69 20.14
N VAL A 324 -0.93 -5.13 19.32
CA VAL A 324 0.37 -5.54 19.84
C VAL A 324 1.08 -4.25 20.23
N LYS A 325 0.95 -3.92 21.50
CA LYS A 325 1.75 -2.89 22.11
C LYS A 325 3.20 -3.32 21.94
N ASN A 326 3.93 -2.71 21.03
CA ASN A 326 5.35 -3.00 20.83
C ASN A 326 6.09 -2.70 22.12
N GLY A 327 6.60 -3.74 22.79
CA GLY A 327 7.38 -3.60 23.99
C GLY A 327 8.77 -3.03 23.66
N TYR A 328 9.04 -1.83 24.10
CA TYR A 328 10.35 -1.18 24.00
C TYR A 328 11.26 -1.62 25.14
N LYS A 329 12.54 -1.90 24.82
CA LYS A 329 13.51 -2.31 25.83
C LYS A 329 13.71 -1.21 26.86
N VAL A 330 13.58 -1.55 28.14
CA VAL A 330 14.00 -0.72 29.24
C VAL A 330 15.47 -0.99 29.48
N TYR A 331 16.30 0.05 29.52
CA TYR A 331 17.74 -0.05 29.76
C TYR A 331 18.05 -0.02 31.28
N ARG A 332 19.22 -0.52 31.67
CA ARG A 332 19.71 -0.51 33.06
C ARG A 332 19.71 0.89 33.68
N THR A 333 19.80 1.92 32.86
CA THR A 333 19.72 3.33 33.26
C THR A 333 18.29 3.81 33.56
N ASN A 334 17.31 2.90 33.62
CA ASN A 334 15.88 3.19 33.74
C ASN A 334 15.44 4.24 32.69
N CYS A 335 15.74 3.98 31.44
CA CYS A 335 15.28 4.78 30.33
C CYS A 335 14.81 3.89 29.17
N VAL A 336 13.97 4.47 28.30
CA VAL A 336 13.50 3.87 27.06
C VAL A 336 13.94 4.76 25.90
N LYS A 337 14.35 4.18 24.79
CA LYS A 337 14.70 4.92 23.56
C LYS A 337 13.51 4.94 22.60
N TYR A 338 13.15 6.14 22.13
CA TYR A 338 12.08 6.35 21.17
C TYR A 338 12.42 7.50 20.22
N HIS A 339 12.24 7.32 18.91
CA HIS A 339 12.56 8.29 17.84
C HIS A 339 13.96 8.93 17.97
N GLY A 340 14.95 8.16 18.44
CA GLY A 340 16.32 8.64 18.59
C GLY A 340 16.56 9.48 19.85
N ASN A 341 15.57 9.59 20.74
CA ASN A 341 15.64 10.26 22.03
C ASN A 341 15.58 9.23 23.17
N SER A 342 16.04 9.61 24.37
CA SER A 342 16.03 8.79 25.57
C SER A 342 15.09 9.39 26.61
N TYR A 343 14.17 8.59 27.16
CA TYR A 343 13.14 9.02 28.10
C TYR A 343 13.27 8.25 29.39
N SER A 344 13.33 8.94 30.52
CA SER A 344 13.47 8.31 31.84
C SER A 344 12.17 7.62 32.26
N VAL A 345 12.29 6.48 32.91
CA VAL A 345 11.22 5.79 33.64
C VAL A 345 11.60 5.70 35.14
N PRO A 346 10.65 5.45 36.05
CA PRO A 346 10.94 5.35 37.48
C PRO A 346 12.05 4.36 37.78
N LEU A 347 12.89 4.71 38.76
CA LEU A 347 13.94 3.82 39.25
C LEU A 347 13.32 2.49 39.73
N GLY A 348 13.95 1.37 39.37
CA GLY A 348 13.43 0.03 39.65
C GLY A 348 12.48 -0.54 38.56
N THR A 349 12.19 0.22 37.52
CA THR A 349 11.44 -0.32 36.37
C THR A 349 12.26 -1.38 35.63
N TYR A 350 13.56 -1.19 35.45
CA TYR A 350 14.46 -2.20 34.91
C TYR A 350 14.66 -3.33 35.91
N LYS A 351 14.29 -4.54 35.58
CA LYS A 351 14.55 -5.76 36.36
C LYS A 351 15.66 -6.58 35.71
N ASP A 352 15.53 -6.85 34.40
CA ASP A 352 16.46 -7.65 33.63
C ASP A 352 16.42 -7.25 32.15
N GLU A 353 17.12 -7.99 31.28
CA GLU A 353 17.18 -7.72 29.84
C GLU A 353 15.86 -7.99 29.10
N SER A 354 14.93 -8.71 29.70
CA SER A 354 13.60 -8.97 29.16
C SER A 354 12.60 -7.85 29.45
N THR A 355 12.93 -6.93 30.39
CA THR A 355 12.03 -5.85 30.80
C THR A 355 11.63 -4.96 29.63
N ARG A 356 10.32 -4.85 29.40
CA ARG A 356 9.73 -4.03 28.35
C ARG A 356 8.80 -2.97 28.91
N ALA A 357 8.71 -1.85 28.18
CA ALA A 357 7.71 -0.80 28.43
C ALA A 357 6.95 -0.54 27.11
N TYR A 358 5.71 -0.16 27.23
CA TYR A 358 4.80 0.07 26.13
C TYR A 358 4.58 1.56 25.93
N LEU A 359 4.73 2.03 24.71
CA LEU A 359 4.73 3.45 24.37
C LEU A 359 3.50 3.81 23.53
N SER A 360 2.86 4.93 23.84
CA SER A 360 1.84 5.56 22.99
C SER A 360 2.09 7.07 22.92
N GLU A 361 1.71 7.68 21.79
CA GLU A 361 1.77 9.12 21.60
C GLU A 361 0.36 9.71 21.77
N GLU A 362 0.24 10.69 22.66
CA GLU A 362 -1.02 11.38 22.92
C GLU A 362 -0.77 12.89 23.02
N ASN A 363 -1.37 13.68 22.12
CA ASN A 363 -1.29 15.14 22.11
C ASN A 363 0.13 15.74 22.20
N GLY A 364 1.12 15.09 21.57
CA GLY A 364 2.52 15.53 21.59
C GLY A 364 3.31 15.03 22.80
N ASP A 365 2.70 14.27 23.69
CA ASP A 365 3.36 13.60 24.81
C ASP A 365 3.59 12.12 24.51
N LEU A 366 4.71 11.59 24.96
CA LEU A 366 5.02 10.17 25.01
C LEU A 366 4.53 9.58 26.34
N ILE A 367 3.59 8.65 26.25
CA ILE A 367 3.05 7.90 27.39
C ILE A 367 3.78 6.58 27.47
N ILE A 368 4.33 6.26 28.63
CA ILE A 368 5.09 5.02 28.88
C ILE A 368 4.35 4.20 29.93
N ARG A 369 4.01 2.95 29.62
CA ARG A 369 3.29 2.01 30.47
C ARG A 369 4.09 0.72 30.68
N ASP A 370 3.79 -0.03 31.74
CA ASP A 370 4.33 -1.39 31.94
C ASP A 370 3.45 -2.46 31.26
N GLU A 371 3.78 -3.73 31.48
CA GLU A 371 3.05 -4.88 30.93
C GLU A 371 1.60 -4.95 31.42
N ASP A 372 1.33 -4.44 32.61
CA ASP A 372 -0.01 -4.42 33.23
C ASP A 372 -0.80 -3.15 32.86
N ASP A 373 -0.37 -2.41 31.83
CA ASP A 373 -0.95 -1.14 31.35
C ASP A 373 -0.89 0.03 32.38
N LYS A 374 -0.09 -0.13 33.43
CA LYS A 374 0.11 0.89 34.44
C LYS A 374 1.02 2.01 33.93
N LEU A 375 0.59 3.25 34.11
CA LEU A 375 1.37 4.42 33.73
C LEU A 375 2.69 4.49 34.51
N LEU A 376 3.82 4.41 33.79
CA LEU A 376 5.17 4.61 34.32
C LEU A 376 5.61 6.07 34.20
N ALA A 377 5.42 6.67 33.04
CA ALA A 377 5.86 8.03 32.77
C ALA A 377 5.04 8.70 31.66
N ARG A 378 5.04 10.05 31.70
CA ARG A 378 4.57 10.92 30.63
C ARG A 378 5.65 11.98 30.38
N HIS A 379 6.05 12.15 29.11
CA HIS A 379 7.07 13.10 28.69
C HIS A 379 6.63 13.85 27.43
N THR A 380 6.81 15.16 27.41
CA THR A 380 6.63 15.95 26.20
C THR A 380 7.74 15.63 25.20
N MET A 381 7.37 15.32 23.97
CA MET A 381 8.32 14.95 22.92
C MET A 381 9.02 16.21 22.38
N PRO A 382 10.38 16.24 22.36
CA PRO A 382 11.12 17.35 21.78
C PRO A 382 11.09 17.29 20.26
N SER A 383 11.24 18.43 19.60
CA SER A 383 11.53 18.50 18.18
C SER A 383 12.99 18.13 17.93
N GLY A 384 13.23 17.02 17.19
CA GLY A 384 14.57 16.54 16.83
C GLY A 384 14.97 15.23 17.51
N ARG A 385 16.25 14.85 17.34
CA ARG A 385 16.82 13.59 17.84
C ARG A 385 18.04 13.86 18.73
N GLY A 386 18.41 12.87 19.56
CA GLY A 386 19.59 12.93 20.42
C GLY A 386 19.34 13.57 21.80
N HIS A 387 18.07 13.89 22.12
CA HIS A 387 17.73 14.46 23.43
C HIS A 387 17.58 13.39 24.52
N THR A 388 17.97 13.74 25.76
CA THR A 388 17.70 12.93 26.93
C THR A 388 16.70 13.69 27.82
N ILE A 389 15.46 13.15 27.87
CA ILE A 389 14.36 13.73 28.62
C ILE A 389 14.23 13.00 29.97
N THR A 390 14.52 13.71 31.04
CA THR A 390 14.52 13.14 32.38
C THR A 390 13.49 13.81 33.28
N ASN A 391 12.76 12.98 34.02
CA ASN A 391 11.93 13.46 35.13
C ASN A 391 12.70 13.24 36.42
N LYS A 392 12.95 14.32 37.19
CA LYS A 392 13.68 14.28 38.48
C LYS A 392 13.05 13.32 39.49
N ASN A 393 11.74 13.09 39.42
CA ASN A 393 11.04 12.15 40.28
C ASN A 393 11.33 10.67 39.95
N HIS A 394 11.85 10.37 38.77
CA HIS A 394 12.21 9.01 38.35
C HIS A 394 13.53 8.53 38.98
N MET A 395 14.37 9.44 39.41
CA MET A 395 15.65 9.12 40.04
C MET A 395 15.54 8.81 41.57
N ARG A 396 14.32 8.91 42.12
CA ARG A 396 14.06 8.66 43.54
C ARG A 396 13.61 7.23 43.74
N ASP A 397 14.32 6.48 44.55
CA ASP A 397 13.90 5.15 44.98
C ASP A 397 12.61 5.25 45.81
N LYS A 398 11.53 4.65 45.34
CA LYS A 398 10.23 4.58 46.00
C LYS A 398 9.89 3.17 46.46
N SER A 399 10.83 2.26 46.45
CA SER A 399 10.62 0.85 46.82
C SER A 399 10.20 0.72 48.29
N VAL A 400 10.66 1.64 49.15
CA VAL A 400 10.30 1.71 50.58
C VAL A 400 9.41 2.92 50.82
N SER A 401 8.29 2.76 51.52
CA SER A 401 7.41 3.90 51.85
C SER A 401 8.10 4.85 52.86
N ILE A 402 7.70 6.14 52.82
CA ILE A 402 8.24 7.11 53.80
C ILE A 402 7.91 6.68 55.23
N SER A 403 6.74 6.09 55.49
CA SER A 403 6.37 5.55 56.79
C SER A 403 7.34 4.44 57.24
N THR A 404 7.58 3.46 56.37
CA THR A 404 8.51 2.37 56.64
C THR A 404 9.94 2.87 56.87
N MET A 405 10.38 3.90 56.12
CA MET A 405 11.70 4.55 56.38
C MET A 405 11.75 5.21 57.76
N CYS A 406 10.67 5.88 58.15
CA CYS A 406 10.57 6.45 59.49
C CYS A 406 10.59 5.38 60.59
N ASP A 407 9.80 4.29 60.42
CA ASP A 407 9.71 3.19 61.39
C ASP A 407 11.06 2.48 61.54
N ASN A 408 11.76 2.21 60.45
CA ASN A 408 13.11 1.64 60.47
C ASN A 408 14.10 2.56 61.21
N MET A 409 13.97 3.88 61.01
CA MET A 409 14.82 4.85 61.67
C MET A 409 14.53 4.94 63.15
N ILE A 410 13.26 4.94 63.57
CA ILE A 410 12.85 4.90 64.97
C ILE A 410 13.42 3.67 65.69
N GLY A 411 13.50 2.52 64.99
CA GLY A 411 14.06 1.29 65.51
C GLY A 411 15.55 1.34 65.82
N GLN A 412 16.30 2.26 65.21
CA GLN A 412 17.76 2.40 65.37
C GLN A 412 18.17 3.29 66.48
N PHE A 413 17.26 4.04 67.13
CA PHE A 413 17.55 4.96 68.21
C PHE A 413 17.02 4.46 69.58
N THR A 414 17.82 4.60 70.58
CA THR A 414 17.44 4.26 72.00
C THR A 414 16.36 5.17 72.51
N ASN A 415 16.42 6.49 72.20
CA ASN A 415 15.43 7.47 72.67
C ASN A 415 14.37 7.71 71.56
N LYS A 416 13.30 6.89 71.55
CA LYS A 416 12.23 6.94 70.62
C LYS A 416 11.43 8.23 70.55
N SER A 417 11.30 8.93 71.67
CA SER A 417 10.57 10.20 71.79
C SER A 417 11.29 11.33 71.06
N ASN A 418 12.61 11.42 71.21
CA ASN A 418 13.40 12.46 70.56
C ASN A 418 13.44 12.27 68.99
N ILE A 419 13.58 11.05 68.56
CA ILE A 419 13.62 10.80 67.14
C ILE A 419 12.24 11.06 66.44
N LEU A 420 11.12 10.76 67.11
CA LEU A 420 9.79 11.11 66.64
C LEU A 420 9.60 12.62 66.47
N ILE A 421 10.05 13.42 67.47
CA ILE A 421 10.03 14.89 67.40
C ILE A 421 10.90 15.37 66.21
N PHE A 422 12.08 14.78 66.05
CA PHE A 422 12.98 15.13 64.95
C PHE A 422 12.40 14.82 63.59
N LEU A 423 11.83 13.64 63.41
CA LEU A 423 11.18 13.23 62.16
C LEU A 423 9.94 14.09 61.87
N SER A 424 9.16 14.50 62.85
CA SER A 424 8.04 15.42 62.69
C SER A 424 8.50 16.79 62.18
N LYS A 425 9.60 17.33 62.73
CA LYS A 425 10.20 18.60 62.27
C LYS A 425 10.74 18.50 60.81
N ILE A 426 11.30 17.35 60.43
CA ILE A 426 11.69 17.13 59.04
C ILE A 426 10.48 17.17 58.09
N LYS A 427 9.38 16.49 58.46
CA LYS A 427 8.15 16.50 57.69
C LYS A 427 7.54 17.89 57.57
N GLU A 428 7.58 18.67 58.62
CA GLU A 428 7.07 20.04 58.65
C GLU A 428 7.94 21.01 57.83
N ARG A 429 9.26 20.94 58.02
CA ARG A 429 10.21 21.90 57.45
C ARG A 429 10.54 21.59 55.96
N TYR A 430 10.50 20.29 55.56
CA TYR A 430 10.89 19.82 54.24
C TYR A 430 9.86 18.86 53.63
N PRO A 431 8.57 19.24 53.50
CA PRO A 431 7.49 18.34 53.12
C PRO A 431 7.69 17.69 51.73
N ARG A 432 8.41 18.39 50.83
CA ARG A 432 8.72 17.89 49.47
C ARG A 432 9.99 17.03 49.39
N TYR A 433 10.84 17.07 50.42
CA TYR A 433 12.16 16.45 50.46
C TYR A 433 12.33 15.45 51.60
N VAL A 434 11.24 15.04 52.26
CA VAL A 434 11.28 14.12 53.38
C VAL A 434 12.09 12.87 53.10
N ARG A 435 11.88 12.24 51.96
CA ARG A 435 12.60 11.03 51.53
C ARG A 435 14.10 11.26 51.41
N ASP A 436 14.49 12.37 50.78
CA ASP A 436 15.90 12.72 50.59
C ASP A 436 16.60 12.96 51.94
N GLN A 437 15.93 13.64 52.85
CA GLN A 437 16.43 13.88 54.23
C GLN A 437 16.56 12.56 54.99
N LEU A 438 15.58 11.66 54.92
CA LEU A 438 15.64 10.34 55.54
C LEU A 438 16.75 9.46 54.93
N SER A 439 17.00 9.54 53.64
CA SER A 439 18.09 8.81 53.00
C SER A 439 19.46 9.29 53.45
N ILE A 440 19.66 10.60 53.53
CA ILE A 440 20.89 11.19 54.06
C ILE A 440 21.12 10.77 55.53
N LEU A 441 20.08 10.85 56.36
CA LEU A 441 20.15 10.41 57.75
C LEU A 441 20.52 8.93 57.86
N ASN A 442 19.92 8.07 57.03
CA ASN A 442 20.22 6.64 57.03
C ASN A 442 21.68 6.37 56.67
N THR A 443 22.22 7.15 55.70
CA THR A 443 23.64 7.09 55.35
C THR A 443 24.53 7.55 56.49
N CYS A 444 24.17 8.63 57.15
CA CYS A 444 24.93 9.13 58.38
C CYS A 444 24.94 8.09 59.48
N ILE A 445 23.79 7.45 59.77
CA ILE A 445 23.70 6.43 60.83
C ILE A 445 24.52 5.18 60.47
N ALA A 446 24.64 4.82 59.27
CA ALA A 446 25.42 3.67 58.76
C ALA A 446 26.94 3.93 58.80
N THR A 447 27.35 5.20 58.87
CA THR A 447 28.77 5.63 58.82
C THR A 447 29.35 5.88 60.20
N TYR A 448 28.52 6.05 61.20
CA TYR A 448 28.89 6.25 62.59
C TYR A 448 28.31 5.17 63.53
#